data_b92bcf035239877b22f2b2ca0fdd7150
#
_entry.id   b92bcf035239877b22f2b2ca0fdd7150
#
_cell.length_a   1.000
_cell.length_b   1.000
_cell.length_c   1.000
_cell.angle_alpha   90.00
_cell.angle_beta   90.00
_cell.angle_gamma   90.00
#
_symmetry.space_group_name_H-M   'P 1'
#
loop_
_entity.id
_entity.type
_entity.pdbx_description
1 polymer ?
#
loop_
_entity_poly.entity_id
_entity_poly.type
_entity_poly.pdbx_seq_one_letter_code
_entity_poly.pdbx_strand_id
1 'polypeptide(L)'
;MRDPVIQELCNGEVNDFVLGLVQQELQNIPPEMHCRRRELCEAILACNTEVGERRKMRDGMTTILRSWNASPGQVRKLERLGFRVTTGRTHMKMRWGDSAYYATLGATPSDRHAGTNAARNAVAAFF
;
A
#
# COMPACT_ATOMS: atom_id res chain seq x y z
N MET A 1 -13.12 21.96 -14.55
CA MET A 1 -12.84 21.00 -13.46
C MET A 1 -11.35 20.97 -13.20
N ARG A 2 -10.95 21.08 -11.96
CA ARG A 2 -9.54 20.93 -11.62
C ARG A 2 -9.12 19.48 -11.69
N ASP A 3 -7.93 19.24 -12.22
CA ASP A 3 -7.34 17.93 -12.17
C ASP A 3 -7.07 17.54 -10.72
N PRO A 4 -7.18 16.26 -10.35
CA PRO A 4 -6.83 15.82 -9.02
C PRO A 4 -5.37 16.16 -8.71
N VAL A 5 -5.14 16.70 -7.51
CA VAL A 5 -3.81 17.12 -7.08
C VAL A 5 -2.93 15.93 -6.71
N ILE A 6 -3.52 14.75 -6.58
CA ILE A 6 -2.79 13.57 -6.17
C ILE A 6 -2.10 12.90 -7.36
N GLN A 7 -0.83 12.60 -7.19
CA GLN A 7 -0.09 11.77 -8.13
C GLN A 7 -0.27 10.31 -7.74
N GLU A 8 -0.77 9.49 -8.66
CA GLU A 8 -0.95 8.07 -8.39
C GLU A 8 0.39 7.34 -8.25
N LEU A 9 0.49 6.46 -7.25
CA LEU A 9 1.62 5.54 -7.08
C LEU A 9 1.75 4.58 -8.25
N CYS A 10 0.62 4.19 -8.80
CA CYS A 10 0.53 3.26 -9.91
C CYS A 10 -0.75 3.52 -10.67
N ASN A 11 -0.84 2.96 -11.87
CA ASN A 11 -2.04 3.10 -12.69
C ASN A 11 -3.25 2.50 -11.99
N GLY A 12 -4.31 3.29 -11.89
CA GLY A 12 -5.57 2.86 -11.29
C GLY A 12 -5.58 2.84 -9.77
N GLU A 13 -4.64 3.50 -9.12
CA GLU A 13 -4.59 3.51 -7.65
C GLU A 13 -5.87 4.05 -7.04
N VAL A 14 -6.35 5.20 -7.51
CA VAL A 14 -7.58 5.81 -6.98
C VAL A 14 -8.77 4.89 -7.20
N ASN A 15 -8.92 4.35 -8.40
CA ASN A 15 -9.99 3.42 -8.73
C ASN A 15 -9.96 2.21 -7.79
N ASP A 16 -8.83 1.57 -7.64
CA ASP A 16 -8.70 0.35 -6.85
C ASP A 16 -8.84 0.63 -5.35
N PHE A 17 -8.39 1.79 -4.90
CA PHE A 17 -8.59 2.22 -3.51
C PHE A 17 -10.08 2.37 -3.19
N VAL A 18 -10.84 3.03 -4.06
CA VAL A 18 -12.28 3.21 -3.89
C VAL A 18 -12.99 1.85 -3.88
N LEU A 19 -12.66 0.97 -4.83
CA LEU A 19 -13.25 -0.37 -4.87
C LEU A 19 -12.92 -1.18 -3.62
N GLY A 20 -11.72 -1.02 -3.08
CA GLY A 20 -11.31 -1.66 -1.82
C GLY A 20 -12.14 -1.18 -0.64
N LEU A 21 -12.42 0.12 -0.56
CA LEU A 21 -13.29 0.68 0.48
C LEU A 21 -14.71 0.14 0.38
N VAL A 22 -15.25 0.05 -0.84
CA VAL A 22 -16.59 -0.48 -1.06
C VAL A 22 -16.66 -1.94 -0.66
N GLN A 23 -15.66 -2.73 -1.03
CA GLN A 23 -15.60 -4.14 -0.68
C GLN A 23 -15.52 -4.33 0.84
N GLN A 24 -14.72 -3.51 1.52
CA GLN A 24 -14.62 -3.53 2.98
C GLN A 24 -15.96 -3.19 3.64
N GLU A 25 -16.65 -2.17 3.12
CA GLU A 25 -17.98 -1.81 3.61
C GLU A 25 -18.96 -2.97 3.45
N LEU A 26 -18.94 -3.64 2.29
CA LEU A 26 -19.79 -4.79 2.04
C LEU A 26 -19.52 -5.92 3.03
N GLN A 27 -18.24 -6.19 3.33
CA GLN A 27 -17.84 -7.21 4.31
C GLN A 27 -18.31 -6.89 5.73
N ASN A 28 -18.47 -5.60 6.06
CA ASN A 28 -18.95 -5.17 7.38
C ASN A 28 -20.47 -5.26 7.54
N ILE A 29 -21.20 -5.50 6.45
CA ILE A 29 -22.65 -5.71 6.52
C ILE A 29 -22.91 -7.19 6.82
N PRO A 30 -23.72 -7.50 7.85
CA PRO A 30 -24.06 -8.90 8.16
C PRO A 30 -24.62 -9.62 6.93
N PRO A 31 -24.23 -10.88 6.66
CA PRO A 31 -24.64 -11.58 5.44
C PRO A 31 -26.14 -11.69 5.24
N GLU A 32 -26.89 -11.79 6.35
CA GLU A 32 -28.35 -11.90 6.35
C GLU A 32 -29.08 -10.57 6.20
N MET A 33 -28.35 -9.45 6.27
CA MET A 33 -28.98 -8.13 6.20
C MET A 33 -29.13 -7.69 4.75
N HIS A 34 -30.38 -7.54 4.31
CA HIS A 34 -30.71 -6.92 3.03
C HIS A 34 -30.98 -5.45 3.27
N CYS A 35 -30.15 -4.56 2.71
CA CYS A 35 -30.28 -3.13 2.94
C CYS A 35 -29.77 -2.34 1.73
N ARG A 36 -30.14 -1.07 1.66
CA ARG A 36 -29.74 -0.20 0.56
C ARG A 36 -28.23 -0.12 0.41
N ARG A 37 -27.51 -0.08 1.51
CA ARG A 37 -26.05 -0.01 1.52
C ARG A 37 -25.43 -1.22 0.81
N ARG A 38 -25.97 -2.43 1.07
CA ARG A 38 -25.54 -3.64 0.36
C ARG A 38 -25.77 -3.53 -1.14
N GLU A 39 -26.97 -3.09 -1.54
CA GLU A 39 -27.31 -2.94 -2.95
C GLU A 39 -26.35 -1.96 -3.67
N LEU A 40 -26.04 -0.84 -3.00
CA LEU A 40 -25.12 0.15 -3.55
C LEU A 40 -23.69 -0.40 -3.70
N CYS A 41 -23.20 -1.09 -2.66
CA CYS A 41 -21.87 -1.71 -2.72
C CYS A 41 -21.78 -2.75 -3.85
N GLU A 42 -22.77 -3.62 -3.92
CA GLU A 42 -22.80 -4.68 -4.96
C GLU A 42 -22.90 -4.06 -6.37
N ALA A 43 -23.68 -3.01 -6.55
CA ALA A 43 -23.80 -2.32 -7.82
C ALA A 43 -22.46 -1.67 -8.25
N ILE A 44 -21.78 -1.01 -7.31
CA ILE A 44 -20.48 -0.39 -7.60
C ILE A 44 -19.46 -1.44 -8.01
N LEU A 45 -19.37 -2.54 -7.25
CA LEU A 45 -18.43 -3.61 -7.55
C LEU A 45 -18.75 -4.33 -8.86
N ALA A 46 -20.02 -4.45 -9.22
CA ALA A 46 -20.44 -5.06 -10.47
C ALA A 46 -20.13 -4.19 -11.70
N CYS A 47 -20.15 -2.86 -11.54
CA CYS A 47 -19.98 -1.91 -12.65
C CYS A 47 -18.54 -1.42 -12.83
N ASN A 48 -17.62 -1.80 -11.95
CA ASN A 48 -16.25 -1.29 -11.97
C ASN A 48 -15.27 -2.45 -11.84
N THR A 49 -14.19 -2.38 -12.61
CA THR A 49 -13.15 -3.41 -12.65
C THR A 49 -11.89 -2.91 -11.96
N GLU A 50 -11.34 -3.75 -11.11
CA GLU A 50 -10.03 -3.51 -10.49
C GLU A 50 -8.94 -3.55 -11.56
N VAL A 51 -8.01 -2.58 -11.51
CA VAL A 51 -6.85 -2.55 -12.41
C VAL A 51 -5.79 -3.56 -11.97
N GLY A 52 -5.56 -3.67 -10.65
CA GLY A 52 -4.67 -4.67 -10.06
C GLY A 52 -3.24 -4.21 -9.81
N GLU A 53 -2.81 -3.09 -10.36
CA GLU A 53 -1.44 -2.60 -10.19
C GLU A 53 -1.13 -2.23 -8.74
N ARG A 54 -2.08 -1.65 -8.03
CA ARG A 54 -1.93 -1.31 -6.60
C ARG A 54 -1.67 -2.55 -5.75
N ARG A 55 -2.40 -3.61 -6.01
CA ARG A 55 -2.23 -4.89 -5.29
C ARG A 55 -0.87 -5.51 -5.58
N LYS A 56 -0.45 -5.51 -6.84
CA LYS A 56 0.87 -6.02 -7.23
C LYS A 56 1.99 -5.24 -6.55
N MET A 57 1.88 -3.92 -6.52
CA MET A 57 2.87 -3.05 -5.90
C MET A 57 2.96 -3.29 -4.39
N ARG A 58 1.81 -3.39 -3.72
CA ARG A 58 1.75 -3.72 -2.30
C ARG A 58 2.36 -5.08 -2.01
N ASP A 59 2.00 -6.09 -2.79
CA ASP A 59 2.50 -7.46 -2.58
C ASP A 59 4.00 -7.54 -2.84
N GLY A 60 4.50 -6.88 -3.87
CA GLY A 60 5.93 -6.80 -4.16
C GLY A 60 6.69 -6.12 -3.04
N MET A 61 6.19 -4.99 -2.55
CA MET A 61 6.77 -4.27 -1.43
C MET A 61 6.79 -5.12 -0.15
N THR A 62 5.66 -5.74 0.19
CA THR A 62 5.58 -6.54 1.42
C THR A 62 6.48 -7.77 1.36
N THR A 63 6.62 -8.39 0.19
CA THR A 63 7.53 -9.52 0.01
C THR A 63 8.98 -9.11 0.29
N ILE A 64 9.40 -7.97 -0.23
CA ILE A 64 10.75 -7.45 0.03
C ILE A 64 10.93 -7.14 1.52
N LEU A 65 9.97 -6.44 2.12
CA LEU A 65 10.09 -5.95 3.49
C LEU A 65 10.00 -7.06 4.55
N ARG A 66 9.27 -8.13 4.28
CA ARG A 66 9.19 -9.26 5.22
C ARG A 66 10.54 -9.91 5.48
N SER A 67 11.42 -9.90 4.49
CA SER A 67 12.78 -10.39 4.62
C SER A 67 13.80 -9.25 4.79
N TRP A 68 13.35 -8.11 5.30
CA TRP A 68 14.17 -6.90 5.37
C TRP A 68 15.44 -7.10 6.19
N ASN A 69 16.57 -6.84 5.56
CA ASN A 69 17.89 -6.87 6.19
C ASN A 69 18.73 -5.64 5.85
N ALA A 70 18.09 -4.62 5.28
CA ALA A 70 18.71 -3.36 4.88
C ALA A 70 19.83 -3.52 3.82
N SER A 71 19.83 -4.61 3.07
CA SER A 71 20.84 -4.83 2.04
C SER A 71 20.67 -3.87 0.86
N PRO A 72 21.76 -3.50 0.17
CA PRO A 72 21.65 -2.69 -1.04
C PRO A 72 20.77 -3.32 -2.12
N GLY A 73 20.74 -4.64 -2.20
CA GLY A 73 19.88 -5.36 -3.14
C GLY A 73 18.40 -5.13 -2.87
N GLN A 74 18.01 -5.15 -1.59
CA GLN A 74 16.61 -4.88 -1.21
C GLN A 74 16.23 -3.42 -1.45
N VAL A 75 17.14 -2.49 -1.15
CA VAL A 75 16.93 -1.07 -1.46
C VAL A 75 16.68 -0.86 -2.95
N ARG A 76 17.49 -1.49 -3.79
CA ARG A 76 17.31 -1.40 -5.25
C ARG A 76 15.97 -1.97 -5.70
N LYS A 77 15.51 -3.07 -5.10
CA LYS A 77 14.20 -3.65 -5.42
C LYS A 77 13.06 -2.70 -5.07
N LEU A 78 13.14 -2.02 -3.92
CA LEU A 78 12.14 -1.01 -3.54
C LEU A 78 12.17 0.18 -4.52
N GLU A 79 13.36 0.61 -4.93
CA GLU A 79 13.50 1.70 -5.88
C GLU A 79 12.92 1.34 -7.26
N ARG A 80 13.04 0.08 -7.68
CA ARG A 80 12.42 -0.39 -8.92
C ARG A 80 10.89 -0.34 -8.86
N LEU A 81 10.31 -0.47 -7.67
CA LEU A 81 8.87 -0.29 -7.50
C LEU A 81 8.45 1.18 -7.51
N GLY A 82 9.40 2.10 -7.46
CA GLY A 82 9.15 3.53 -7.49
C GLY A 82 9.33 4.23 -6.15
N PHE A 83 9.71 3.53 -5.10
CA PHE A 83 9.98 4.13 -3.80
C PHE A 83 11.39 4.72 -3.75
N ARG A 84 11.55 5.71 -2.89
CA ARG A 84 12.84 6.32 -2.64
C ARG A 84 13.25 6.03 -1.20
N VAL A 85 14.45 5.48 -1.03
CA VAL A 85 14.96 5.11 0.28
C VAL A 85 16.15 5.99 0.62
N THR A 86 16.07 6.67 1.76
CA THR A 86 17.15 7.50 2.27
C THR A 86 17.71 6.90 3.55
N THR A 87 19.05 6.89 3.66
CA THR A 87 19.73 6.28 4.79
C THR A 87 19.94 7.29 5.91
N GLY A 88 19.58 6.90 7.14
CA GLY A 88 19.91 7.62 8.35
C GLY A 88 20.84 6.79 9.22
N ARG A 89 21.12 7.26 10.44
CA ARG A 89 22.02 6.56 11.38
C ARG A 89 21.50 5.20 11.83
N THR A 90 20.26 5.17 12.30
CA THR A 90 19.65 3.97 12.87
C THR A 90 18.47 3.49 12.05
N HIS A 91 17.91 4.36 11.20
CA HIS A 91 16.73 4.07 10.41
C HIS A 91 16.89 4.56 8.98
N MET A 92 16.26 3.87 8.06
CA MET A 92 16.05 4.31 6.69
C MET A 92 14.64 4.83 6.56
N LYS A 93 14.43 5.78 5.66
CA LYS A 93 13.11 6.33 5.36
C LYS A 93 12.74 5.98 3.93
N MET A 94 11.59 5.37 3.77
CA MET A 94 11.04 5.01 2.47
C MET A 94 9.91 5.99 2.13
N ARG A 95 10.03 6.65 0.98
CA ARG A 95 9.07 7.65 0.50
C ARG A 95 8.63 7.33 -0.90
N TRP A 96 7.50 7.91 -1.27
CA TRP A 96 7.05 7.98 -2.66
C TRP A 96 7.15 9.43 -3.13
N GLY A 97 7.97 9.67 -4.17
CA GLY A 97 8.18 11.04 -4.69
C GLY A 97 8.56 12.03 -3.59
N ASP A 98 7.86 13.14 -3.54
CA ASP A 98 8.07 14.21 -2.57
C ASP A 98 7.05 14.17 -1.42
N SER A 99 6.48 13.01 -1.14
CA SER A 99 5.50 12.87 -0.07
C SER A 99 6.07 13.32 1.27
N ALA A 100 5.22 13.98 2.08
CA ALA A 100 5.59 14.38 3.43
C ALA A 100 5.65 13.19 4.38
N TYR A 101 4.89 12.15 4.09
CA TYR A 101 4.86 10.92 4.88
C TYR A 101 5.89 9.92 4.37
N TYR A 102 6.28 9.02 5.25
CA TYR A 102 7.28 7.99 4.95
C TYR A 102 7.07 6.77 5.85
N ALA A 103 7.65 5.65 5.45
CA ALA A 103 7.77 4.49 6.31
C ALA A 103 9.19 4.41 6.84
N THR A 104 9.33 4.07 8.12
CA THR A 104 10.62 3.89 8.77
C THR A 104 11.03 2.42 8.71
N LEU A 105 12.26 2.18 8.24
CA LEU A 105 12.84 0.86 8.13
C LEU A 105 14.12 0.79 8.98
N GLY A 106 14.40 -0.36 9.59
CA GLY A 106 15.64 -0.54 10.33
C GLY A 106 16.86 -0.50 9.41
N ALA A 107 17.89 0.26 9.77
CA ALA A 107 19.15 0.30 9.02
C ALA A 107 20.03 -0.91 9.34
N THR A 108 19.91 -1.45 10.56
CA THR A 108 20.65 -2.64 11.03
C THR A 108 19.68 -3.55 11.78
N PRO A 109 18.71 -4.16 11.07
CA PRO A 109 17.70 -4.97 11.74
C PRO A 109 18.32 -6.23 12.33
N SER A 110 18.17 -6.39 13.63
CA SER A 110 18.62 -7.58 14.38
C SER A 110 17.47 -8.32 15.05
N ASP A 111 16.28 -7.71 15.05
CA ASP A 111 15.08 -8.30 15.61
C ASP A 111 14.42 -9.22 14.57
N ARG A 112 14.01 -10.42 15.01
CA ARG A 112 13.28 -11.37 14.16
C ARG A 112 11.95 -10.81 13.64
N HIS A 113 11.41 -9.78 14.29
CA HIS A 113 10.16 -9.13 13.89
C HIS A 113 10.39 -7.90 12.99
N ALA A 114 11.64 -7.57 12.69
CA ALA A 114 11.97 -6.37 11.91
C ALA A 114 11.28 -6.36 10.54
N GLY A 115 11.28 -7.50 9.85
CA GLY A 115 10.63 -7.61 8.53
C GLY A 115 9.12 -7.45 8.61
N THR A 116 8.47 -8.10 9.56
CA THR A 116 7.02 -7.99 9.78
C THR A 116 6.64 -6.56 10.11
N ASN A 117 7.41 -5.91 10.98
CA ASN A 117 7.17 -4.51 11.37
C ASN A 117 7.40 -3.56 10.22
N ALA A 118 8.45 -3.76 9.43
CA ALA A 118 8.73 -2.95 8.25
C ALA A 118 7.58 -3.03 7.24
N ALA A 119 7.09 -4.23 6.95
CA ALA A 119 5.98 -4.44 6.03
C ALA A 119 4.70 -3.76 6.55
N ARG A 120 4.39 -3.92 7.83
CA ARG A 120 3.21 -3.30 8.45
C ARG A 120 3.27 -1.78 8.38
N ASN A 121 4.42 -1.20 8.72
CA ASN A 121 4.60 0.25 8.69
C ASN A 121 4.46 0.81 7.28
N ALA A 122 5.02 0.13 6.30
CA ALA A 122 4.93 0.55 4.91
C ALA A 122 3.51 0.44 4.35
N VAL A 123 2.79 -0.64 4.68
CA VAL A 123 1.38 -0.77 4.29
C VAL A 123 0.56 0.37 4.88
N ALA A 124 0.77 0.69 6.16
CA ALA A 124 0.05 1.78 6.81
C ALA A 124 0.36 3.14 6.18
N ALA A 125 1.58 3.35 5.70
CA ALA A 125 1.97 4.62 5.10
C ALA A 125 1.47 4.78 3.66
N PHE A 126 1.46 3.71 2.84
CA PHE A 126 1.25 3.81 1.39
C PHE A 126 0.01 3.08 0.87
N PHE A 127 -0.56 2.19 1.63
CA PHE A 127 -1.70 1.38 1.20
C PHE A 127 -2.80 1.29 2.24
#